data_60fd256c1c3a64a83781909d00961d78
#
_entry.id   60fd256c1c3a64a83781909d00961d78
#
_cell.length_a   1.000
_cell.length_b   1.000
_cell.length_c   1.000
_cell.angle_alpha   90.00
_cell.angle_beta   90.00
_cell.angle_gamma   90.00
#
_symmetry.space_group_name_H-M   'P 1'
#
loop_
_entity.id
_entity.type
_entity.pdbx_description
1 polymer ?
#
loop_
_entity_poly.entity_id
_entity_poly.type
_entity_poly.pdbx_seq_one_letter_code
_entity_poly.pdbx_strand_id
1 'polypeptide(L)'
;TLDPISINYSRLSNVTDEFQEILDDNEYLSQSFEQRFIAGLLYSFTYDEVSNLSKEKPIYFSTNFDLAGNALSLFSGGSNTIFGSEYAQYAKVDADLRLYLRWKKERTLVSRIYAGWGIPYGNSSTLPFVKQFYSGGPYSVRAFDIRSIGPGSFYPDTEDDSTDYYDQSGNLKLEANVEYRFPLFSYLKGAFFVDAGNVWLTGDYSSLVEDESTSSSSVSLFTDGKFEKDWLNEVAAGVGFGLRLDIQSFVIRLDLASPLRIPYLDENERWNVPFFGNADNNMTLNFAIGYPF
;
A
#
# COMPACT_ATOMS: atom_id res chain seq x y z
N THR A 1 -19.72 8.02 -6.93
CA THR A 1 -20.73 7.23 -6.18
C THR A 1 -20.74 7.67 -4.73
N LEU A 2 -21.86 7.49 -4.07
CA LEU A 2 -22.03 7.71 -2.64
C LEU A 2 -22.71 6.47 -2.06
N ASP A 3 -22.02 5.79 -1.15
CA ASP A 3 -22.57 4.67 -0.39
C ASP A 3 -22.79 5.15 1.05
N PRO A 4 -24.02 5.59 1.38
CA PRO A 4 -24.30 6.25 2.66
C PRO A 4 -24.24 5.30 3.86
N ILE A 5 -24.30 4.00 3.62
CA ILE A 5 -24.17 2.95 4.64
C ILE A 5 -23.34 1.83 4.07
N SER A 6 -22.06 1.80 4.45
CA SER A 6 -21.15 0.68 4.19
C SER A 6 -20.96 -0.08 5.51
N ILE A 7 -21.27 -1.37 5.52
CA ILE A 7 -21.11 -2.21 6.72
C ILE A 7 -20.13 -3.31 6.38
N ASN A 8 -19.11 -3.45 7.22
CA ASN A 8 -18.14 -4.54 7.16
C ASN A 8 -17.93 -5.08 8.58
N TYR A 9 -17.85 -6.37 8.71
CA TYR A 9 -17.52 -7.04 9.96
C TYR A 9 -16.27 -7.87 9.75
N SER A 10 -15.19 -7.49 10.41
CA SER A 10 -13.91 -8.20 10.34
C SER A 10 -13.78 -9.10 11.55
N ARG A 11 -13.50 -10.38 11.30
CA ARG A 11 -13.27 -11.38 12.35
C ARG A 11 -12.16 -12.33 11.93
N LEU A 12 -11.17 -12.52 12.78
CA LEU A 12 -10.24 -13.63 12.67
C LEU A 12 -10.95 -14.94 13.00
N SER A 13 -10.71 -15.98 12.20
CA SER A 13 -11.19 -17.32 12.46
C SER A 13 -10.07 -18.33 12.16
N ASN A 14 -9.97 -19.37 12.97
CA ASN A 14 -8.95 -20.43 12.85
C ASN A 14 -7.51 -19.88 12.88
N VAL A 15 -7.23 -19.06 13.90
CA VAL A 15 -5.88 -18.55 14.15
C VAL A 15 -4.97 -19.72 14.49
N THR A 16 -3.81 -19.83 13.84
CA THR A 16 -2.77 -20.82 14.18
C THR A 16 -2.01 -20.35 15.42
N ASP A 17 -1.40 -21.28 16.14
CA ASP A 17 -0.63 -20.95 17.35
C ASP A 17 0.54 -20.00 17.01
N GLU A 18 1.20 -20.21 15.85
CA GLU A 18 2.28 -19.35 15.35
C GLU A 18 1.80 -17.90 15.07
N PHE A 19 0.62 -17.75 14.44
CA PHE A 19 0.08 -16.41 14.20
C PHE A 19 -0.38 -15.73 15.48
N GLN A 20 -0.85 -16.50 16.46
CA GLN A 20 -1.19 -15.96 17.78
C GLN A 20 0.05 -15.43 18.51
N GLU A 21 1.19 -16.12 18.44
CA GLU A 21 2.47 -15.64 18.99
C GLU A 21 2.88 -14.30 18.34
N ILE A 22 2.75 -14.16 16.99
CA ILE A 22 3.02 -12.89 16.30
C ILE A 22 2.11 -11.76 16.79
N LEU A 23 0.83 -12.05 17.04
CA LEU A 23 -0.11 -11.05 17.57
C LEU A 23 0.21 -10.66 19.02
N ASP A 24 0.63 -11.62 19.82
CA ASP A 24 0.98 -11.40 21.23
C ASP A 24 2.29 -10.59 21.37
N ASP A 25 3.22 -10.76 20.42
CA ASP A 25 4.49 -10.02 20.37
C ASP A 25 4.36 -8.62 19.74
N ASN A 26 3.28 -8.36 18.97
CA ASN A 26 3.09 -7.10 18.27
C ASN A 26 1.71 -6.48 18.57
N GLU A 27 1.69 -5.57 19.55
CA GLU A 27 0.45 -4.89 19.97
C GLU A 27 -0.24 -4.12 18.83
N TYR A 28 0.51 -3.50 17.92
CA TYR A 28 -0.06 -2.79 16.76
C TYR A 28 -0.79 -3.75 15.81
N LEU A 29 -0.20 -4.91 15.52
CA LEU A 29 -0.86 -5.95 14.73
C LEU A 29 -2.08 -6.49 15.46
N SER A 30 -1.96 -6.82 16.74
CA SER A 30 -3.06 -7.30 17.57
C SER A 30 -4.25 -6.35 17.51
N GLN A 31 -4.05 -5.06 17.74
CA GLN A 31 -5.07 -4.02 17.66
C GLN A 31 -5.65 -3.87 16.23
N SER A 32 -4.82 -4.05 15.20
CA SER A 32 -5.26 -3.96 13.79
C SER A 32 -6.19 -5.11 13.40
N PHE A 33 -5.97 -6.30 13.96
CA PHE A 33 -6.76 -7.50 13.70
C PHE A 33 -7.92 -7.72 14.68
N GLU A 34 -8.11 -6.84 15.65
CA GLU A 34 -9.27 -6.93 16.56
C GLU A 34 -10.59 -7.03 15.81
N GLN A 35 -11.49 -7.81 16.40
CA GLN A 35 -12.86 -7.90 15.89
C GLN A 35 -13.56 -6.56 16.01
N ARG A 36 -13.75 -5.87 14.90
CA ARG A 36 -14.43 -4.57 14.89
C ARG A 36 -15.55 -4.54 13.88
N PHE A 37 -16.64 -3.93 14.30
CA PHE A 37 -17.73 -3.56 13.41
C PHE A 37 -17.39 -2.25 12.71
N ILE A 38 -17.35 -2.28 11.39
CA ILE A 38 -17.04 -1.12 10.57
C ILE A 38 -18.34 -0.70 9.89
N ALA A 39 -18.90 0.44 10.28
CA ALA A 39 -20.03 1.04 9.60
C ALA A 39 -19.78 2.52 9.36
N GLY A 40 -19.94 2.94 8.13
CA GLY A 40 -19.60 4.29 7.74
C GLY A 40 -20.14 4.70 6.39
N LEU A 41 -19.68 5.85 5.95
CA LEU A 41 -20.04 6.48 4.68
C LEU A 41 -18.82 6.40 3.76
N LEU A 42 -19.03 5.87 2.55
CA LEU A 42 -18.03 5.86 1.49
C LEU A 42 -18.47 6.79 0.36
N TYR A 43 -17.63 7.77 0.04
CA TYR A 43 -17.80 8.63 -1.13
C TYR A 43 -16.65 8.42 -2.11
N SER A 44 -16.97 8.13 -3.37
CA SER A 44 -15.97 7.97 -4.44
C SER A 44 -16.27 8.91 -5.59
N PHE A 45 -15.27 9.65 -6.02
CA PHE A 45 -15.31 10.50 -7.20
C PHE A 45 -14.27 10.00 -8.21
N THR A 46 -14.69 9.84 -9.48
CA THR A 46 -13.79 9.45 -10.57
C THR A 46 -14.04 10.37 -11.77
N TYR A 47 -12.96 10.92 -12.29
CA TYR A 47 -12.90 11.64 -13.55
C TYR A 47 -12.00 10.87 -14.52
N ASP A 48 -12.56 10.39 -15.62
CA ASP A 48 -11.87 9.52 -16.57
C ASP A 48 -12.02 10.05 -18.01
N GLU A 49 -10.89 10.44 -18.57
CA GLU A 49 -10.76 10.79 -19.99
C GLU A 49 -10.01 9.73 -20.80
N VAL A 50 -9.51 8.68 -20.15
CA VAL A 50 -8.63 7.67 -20.77
C VAL A 50 -9.38 6.86 -21.83
N SER A 51 -10.68 6.66 -21.64
CA SER A 51 -11.60 6.02 -22.59
C SER A 51 -11.72 6.77 -23.91
N ASN A 52 -11.45 8.08 -23.92
CA ASN A 52 -11.41 8.87 -25.15
C ASN A 52 -10.08 8.67 -25.91
N LEU A 53 -10.08 7.75 -26.87
CA LEU A 53 -8.89 7.40 -27.66
C LEU A 53 -8.37 8.54 -28.53
N SER A 54 -9.19 9.54 -28.85
CA SER A 54 -8.80 10.69 -29.67
C SER A 54 -8.01 11.74 -28.89
N LYS A 55 -8.02 11.67 -27.57
CA LYS A 55 -7.32 12.62 -26.70
C LYS A 55 -5.85 12.25 -26.57
N GLU A 56 -4.96 13.18 -26.92
CA GLU A 56 -3.50 12.98 -26.82
C GLU A 56 -3.00 13.02 -25.38
N LYS A 57 -3.66 13.79 -24.52
CA LYS A 57 -3.30 14.02 -23.11
C LYS A 57 -4.50 13.77 -22.19
N PRO A 58 -5.03 12.55 -22.12
CA PRO A 58 -6.12 12.27 -21.20
C PRO A 58 -5.61 12.22 -19.75
N ILE A 59 -6.50 12.61 -18.85
CA ILE A 59 -6.28 12.60 -17.40
C ILE A 59 -7.25 11.59 -16.79
N TYR A 60 -6.76 10.84 -15.82
CA TYR A 60 -7.57 10.08 -14.88
C TYR A 60 -7.33 10.62 -13.48
N PHE A 61 -8.40 10.87 -12.76
CA PHE A 61 -8.36 11.24 -11.35
C PHE A 61 -9.43 10.48 -10.58
N SER A 62 -9.05 9.83 -9.50
CA SER A 62 -9.97 9.16 -8.58
C SER A 62 -9.64 9.55 -7.17
N THR A 63 -10.65 9.75 -6.34
CA THR A 63 -10.49 9.97 -4.90
C THR A 63 -11.61 9.28 -4.14
N ASN A 64 -11.27 8.72 -2.99
CA ASN A 64 -12.20 8.06 -2.09
C ASN A 64 -12.12 8.72 -0.70
N PHE A 65 -13.27 8.88 -0.08
CA PHE A 65 -13.41 9.32 1.32
C PHE A 65 -14.20 8.24 2.05
N ASP A 66 -13.61 7.69 3.11
CA ASP A 66 -14.20 6.65 3.94
C ASP A 66 -14.22 7.14 5.39
N LEU A 67 -15.44 7.34 5.93
CA LEU A 67 -15.67 7.81 7.29
C LEU A 67 -16.44 6.73 8.05
N ALA A 68 -15.86 6.16 9.08
CA ALA A 68 -16.48 5.10 9.86
C ALA A 68 -16.71 5.48 11.32
N GLY A 69 -17.74 4.91 11.92
CA GLY A 69 -18.05 4.94 13.35
C GLY A 69 -18.74 6.20 13.87
N ASN A 70 -18.81 7.30 13.11
CA ASN A 70 -19.37 8.57 13.59
C ASN A 70 -20.87 8.45 13.92
N ALA A 71 -21.66 7.83 13.04
CA ALA A 71 -23.06 7.59 13.29
C ALA A 71 -23.26 6.65 14.49
N LEU A 72 -22.44 5.60 14.59
CA LEU A 72 -22.50 4.64 15.68
C LEU A 72 -22.21 5.29 17.03
N SER A 73 -21.24 6.18 17.12
CA SER A 73 -20.90 6.89 18.37
C SER A 73 -22.05 7.76 18.88
N LEU A 74 -22.86 8.33 17.97
CA LEU A 74 -24.06 9.10 18.36
C LEU A 74 -25.16 8.21 18.95
N PHE A 75 -25.27 6.96 18.50
CA PHE A 75 -26.32 6.03 18.94
C PHE A 75 -25.87 5.13 20.10
N SER A 76 -24.55 5.00 20.34
CA SER A 76 -24.01 4.11 21.38
C SER A 76 -24.18 4.64 22.81
N GLY A 77 -24.60 5.91 22.99
CA GLY A 77 -24.77 6.52 24.30
C GLY A 77 -23.46 6.64 25.12
N GLY A 78 -22.30 6.67 24.44
CA GLY A 78 -20.97 6.73 25.06
C GLY A 78 -20.34 5.34 25.30
N SER A 79 -20.99 4.27 24.82
CA SER A 79 -20.37 2.93 24.82
C SER A 79 -19.46 2.76 23.61
N ASN A 80 -18.33 2.09 23.80
CA ASN A 80 -17.42 1.71 22.69
C ASN A 80 -17.90 0.49 21.92
N THR A 81 -19.00 -0.15 22.33
CA THR A 81 -19.54 -1.36 21.74
C THR A 81 -20.95 -1.19 21.21
N ILE A 82 -21.26 -1.84 20.10
CA ILE A 82 -22.59 -1.99 19.52
C ILE A 82 -22.79 -3.49 19.21
N PHE A 83 -23.95 -4.03 19.58
CA PHE A 83 -24.27 -5.47 19.44
C PHE A 83 -23.21 -6.40 20.09
N GLY A 84 -22.52 -5.93 21.14
CA GLY A 84 -21.51 -6.71 21.83
C GLY A 84 -20.13 -6.74 21.16
N SER A 85 -19.92 -5.99 20.08
CA SER A 85 -18.63 -5.84 19.39
C SER A 85 -18.17 -4.38 19.40
N GLU A 86 -16.90 -4.15 19.52
CA GLU A 86 -16.31 -2.83 19.33
C GLU A 86 -16.52 -2.35 17.88
N TYR A 87 -16.66 -1.03 17.70
CA TYR A 87 -16.78 -0.44 16.38
C TYR A 87 -15.57 0.46 16.07
N ALA A 88 -15.12 0.41 14.82
CA ALA A 88 -14.00 1.22 14.37
C ALA A 88 -14.43 2.68 14.11
N GLN A 89 -13.58 3.62 14.54
CA GLN A 89 -13.71 5.04 14.22
C GLN A 89 -12.48 5.52 13.48
N TYR A 90 -12.66 5.92 12.22
CA TYR A 90 -11.58 6.48 11.40
C TYR A 90 -12.11 7.38 10.28
N ALA A 91 -11.21 8.24 9.79
CA ALA A 91 -11.36 8.95 8.53
C ALA A 91 -10.21 8.52 7.60
N LYS A 92 -10.55 8.14 6.37
CA LYS A 92 -9.57 7.73 5.36
C LYS A 92 -9.85 8.46 4.05
N VAL A 93 -8.81 8.96 3.43
CA VAL A 93 -8.85 9.59 2.11
C VAL A 93 -7.73 9.03 1.25
N ASP A 94 -8.01 8.80 -0.01
CA ASP A 94 -6.99 8.52 -1.01
C ASP A 94 -7.27 9.25 -2.33
N ALA A 95 -6.21 9.48 -3.09
CA ALA A 95 -6.26 10.11 -4.41
C ALA A 95 -5.28 9.43 -5.37
N ASP A 96 -5.73 9.14 -6.57
CA ASP A 96 -4.97 8.56 -7.68
C ASP A 96 -5.07 9.49 -8.90
N LEU A 97 -3.97 10.13 -9.24
CA LEU A 97 -3.86 11.00 -10.41
C LEU A 97 -2.98 10.32 -11.46
N ARG A 98 -3.51 10.15 -12.67
CA ARG A 98 -2.78 9.57 -13.80
C ARG A 98 -2.80 10.52 -14.99
N LEU A 99 -1.63 10.78 -15.53
CA LEU A 99 -1.42 11.62 -16.70
C LEU A 99 -0.90 10.77 -17.84
N TYR A 100 -1.56 10.84 -18.98
CA TYR A 100 -1.18 10.09 -20.18
C TYR A 100 -0.68 11.07 -21.23
N LEU A 101 0.42 10.71 -21.89
CA LEU A 101 0.89 11.35 -23.09
C LEU A 101 0.91 10.31 -24.21
N ARG A 102 0.03 10.48 -25.21
CA ARG A 102 -0.11 9.59 -26.35
C ARG A 102 0.52 10.21 -27.58
N TRP A 103 1.38 9.45 -28.25
CA TRP A 103 2.02 9.86 -29.51
C TRP A 103 1.57 8.98 -30.66
N LYS A 104 1.88 9.43 -31.88
CA LYS A 104 1.71 8.62 -33.09
C LYS A 104 2.41 7.25 -32.93
N LYS A 105 1.85 6.20 -33.53
CA LYS A 105 2.32 4.81 -33.48
C LYS A 105 2.13 4.13 -32.12
N GLU A 106 1.03 4.41 -31.43
CA GLU A 106 0.63 3.72 -30.18
C GLU A 106 1.65 3.80 -29.04
N ARG A 107 2.49 4.83 -29.01
CA ARG A 107 3.40 5.09 -27.89
C ARG A 107 2.69 5.91 -26.84
N THR A 108 2.83 5.50 -25.60
CA THR A 108 2.19 6.19 -24.47
C THR A 108 3.17 6.29 -23.31
N LEU A 109 3.33 7.47 -22.75
CA LEU A 109 3.93 7.67 -21.43
C LEU A 109 2.80 7.86 -20.44
N VAL A 110 2.82 7.10 -19.37
CA VAL A 110 1.88 7.21 -18.26
C VAL A 110 2.66 7.59 -17.01
N SER A 111 2.19 8.62 -16.31
CA SER A 111 2.70 9.00 -15.00
C SER A 111 1.56 8.91 -14.00
N ARG A 112 1.79 8.32 -12.85
CA ARG A 112 0.82 8.19 -11.75
C ARG A 112 1.42 8.75 -10.48
N ILE A 113 0.59 9.44 -9.71
CA ILE A 113 0.85 9.80 -8.31
C ILE A 113 -0.33 9.31 -7.49
N TYR A 114 -0.04 8.56 -6.47
CA TYR A 114 -1.02 8.09 -5.49
C TYR A 114 -0.64 8.59 -4.10
N ALA A 115 -1.63 9.09 -3.39
CA ALA A 115 -1.50 9.47 -1.99
C ALA A 115 -2.73 8.96 -1.22
N GLY A 116 -2.51 8.38 -0.05
CA GLY A 116 -3.58 7.91 0.82
C GLY A 116 -3.21 8.16 2.28
N TRP A 117 -4.19 8.60 3.06
CA TRP A 117 -4.02 8.85 4.49
C TRP A 117 -5.26 8.41 5.26
N GLY A 118 -5.03 7.68 6.35
CA GLY A 118 -6.07 7.24 7.27
C GLY A 118 -5.73 7.64 8.70
N ILE A 119 -6.71 8.19 9.39
CA ILE A 119 -6.59 8.71 10.76
C ILE A 119 -7.59 7.95 11.63
N PRO A 120 -7.12 7.05 12.53
CA PRO A 120 -7.97 6.51 13.57
C PRO A 120 -8.26 7.58 14.62
N TYR A 121 -9.43 7.54 15.23
CA TYR A 121 -9.82 8.43 16.33
C TYR A 121 -10.90 7.81 17.22
N GLY A 122 -11.25 8.50 18.31
CA GLY A 122 -12.30 8.05 19.22
C GLY A 122 -11.89 6.76 19.95
N ASN A 123 -12.61 5.68 19.73
CA ASN A 123 -12.34 4.37 20.30
C ASN A 123 -11.39 3.49 19.48
N SER A 124 -10.74 4.06 18.47
CA SER A 124 -9.74 3.32 17.65
C SER A 124 -8.36 3.96 17.79
N SER A 125 -7.38 3.18 18.20
CA SER A 125 -5.95 3.56 18.24
C SER A 125 -5.26 3.34 16.90
N THR A 126 -5.71 2.33 16.14
CA THR A 126 -5.17 1.97 14.82
C THR A 126 -6.28 1.83 13.79
N LEU A 127 -5.92 1.87 12.51
CA LEU A 127 -6.83 1.47 11.44
C LEU A 127 -7.04 -0.05 11.46
N PRO A 128 -8.27 -0.54 11.24
CA PRO A 128 -8.48 -1.95 10.96
C PRO A 128 -7.59 -2.41 9.81
N PHE A 129 -7.00 -3.61 9.92
CA PHE A 129 -6.07 -4.16 8.92
C PHE A 129 -6.59 -4.06 7.48
N VAL A 130 -7.86 -4.37 7.27
CA VAL A 130 -8.51 -4.30 5.95
C VAL A 130 -8.62 -2.88 5.37
N LYS A 131 -8.32 -1.85 6.17
CA LYS A 131 -8.37 -0.44 5.79
C LYS A 131 -6.99 0.22 5.72
N GLN A 132 -5.94 -0.45 6.18
CA GLN A 132 -4.57 0.02 6.08
C GLN A 132 -4.10 0.06 4.62
N PHE A 133 -3.05 0.82 4.36
CA PHE A 133 -2.37 0.86 3.07
C PHE A 133 -1.16 -0.07 3.10
N TYR A 134 -0.80 -0.58 1.93
CA TYR A 134 0.41 -1.37 1.72
C TYR A 134 1.11 -0.95 0.43
N SER A 135 2.40 -1.24 0.32
CA SER A 135 3.22 -0.99 -0.88
C SER A 135 3.97 -2.25 -1.32
N GLY A 136 4.37 -2.28 -2.60
CA GLY A 136 4.94 -3.44 -3.26
C GLY A 136 3.92 -4.22 -4.11
N GLY A 137 4.44 -5.04 -5.00
CA GLY A 137 3.66 -5.90 -5.90
C GLY A 137 3.32 -5.28 -7.26
N PRO A 138 2.64 -6.05 -8.12
CA PRO A 138 2.47 -5.77 -9.55
C PRO A 138 1.67 -4.50 -9.88
N TYR A 139 0.93 -3.93 -8.95
CA TYR A 139 0.13 -2.70 -9.11
C TYR A 139 0.63 -1.52 -8.27
N SER A 140 1.81 -1.65 -7.68
CA SER A 140 2.42 -0.70 -6.78
C SER A 140 3.90 -0.49 -7.18
N VAL A 141 4.86 -0.76 -6.32
CA VAL A 141 6.30 -0.74 -6.61
C VAL A 141 6.74 -2.14 -7.01
N ARG A 142 6.81 -2.40 -8.33
CA ARG A 142 6.91 -3.76 -8.93
C ARG A 142 8.21 -4.50 -8.64
N ALA A 143 9.23 -3.81 -8.17
CA ALA A 143 10.52 -4.43 -7.82
C ALA A 143 10.53 -5.11 -6.45
N PHE A 144 9.41 -5.06 -5.73
CA PHE A 144 9.26 -5.61 -4.39
C PHE A 144 8.01 -6.50 -4.34
N ASP A 145 8.02 -7.48 -3.46
CA ASP A 145 6.87 -8.36 -3.24
C ASP A 145 5.68 -7.60 -2.67
N ILE A 146 4.51 -8.21 -2.75
CA ILE A 146 3.27 -7.61 -2.21
C ILE A 146 3.44 -7.40 -0.71
N ARG A 147 3.18 -6.16 -0.23
CA ARG A 147 3.23 -5.80 1.19
C ARG A 147 4.58 -6.00 1.86
N SER A 148 5.66 -5.83 1.12
CA SER A 148 7.04 -6.00 1.61
C SER A 148 7.81 -4.69 1.76
N ILE A 149 7.13 -3.53 1.63
CA ILE A 149 7.75 -2.22 1.75
C ILE A 149 7.13 -1.46 2.91
N GLY A 150 7.98 -0.96 3.83
CA GLY A 150 7.58 -0.12 4.95
C GLY A 150 7.07 -0.88 6.17
N PRO A 151 6.48 -0.20 7.13
CA PRO A 151 6.38 1.26 7.18
C PRO A 151 7.76 1.91 7.34
N GLY A 152 7.96 3.03 6.64
CA GLY A 152 9.22 3.78 6.67
C GLY A 152 10.43 2.94 6.26
N SER A 153 11.46 2.92 7.12
CA SER A 153 12.64 2.05 6.98
C SER A 153 12.57 0.78 7.83
N PHE A 154 11.45 0.54 8.51
CA PHE A 154 11.27 -0.69 9.31
C PHE A 154 11.39 -1.93 8.43
N TYR A 155 12.12 -2.92 8.94
CA TYR A 155 12.21 -4.26 8.40
C TYR A 155 12.16 -5.26 9.56
N PRO A 156 11.28 -6.26 9.53
CA PRO A 156 11.21 -7.27 10.59
C PRO A 156 12.52 -8.04 10.67
N ASP A 157 13.06 -8.18 11.87
CA ASP A 157 14.28 -8.95 12.12
C ASP A 157 13.92 -10.44 12.11
N THR A 158 14.29 -11.12 11.05
CA THR A 158 13.95 -12.53 10.79
C THR A 158 15.14 -13.43 11.13
N GLU A 159 15.73 -13.30 12.32
CA GLU A 159 16.73 -14.29 12.77
C GLU A 159 16.12 -15.68 13.02
N ASP A 160 14.80 -15.78 13.12
CA ASP A 160 14.06 -17.04 13.26
C ASP A 160 13.22 -17.31 12.01
N ASP A 161 13.52 -18.38 11.29
CA ASP A 161 12.86 -18.89 10.06
C ASP A 161 11.32 -19.09 10.19
N SER A 162 10.77 -18.84 11.38
CA SER A 162 9.36 -19.05 11.71
C SER A 162 8.42 -17.86 11.46
N THR A 163 8.97 -16.65 11.17
CA THR A 163 8.19 -15.41 11.06
C THR A 163 8.22 -14.79 9.65
N ASP A 164 8.36 -15.57 8.62
CA ASP A 164 8.52 -15.15 7.21
C ASP A 164 7.36 -14.31 6.63
N TYR A 165 6.30 -14.02 7.37
CA TYR A 165 5.15 -13.29 6.86
C TYR A 165 4.77 -12.10 7.73
N TYR A 166 5.55 -11.03 7.68
CA TYR A 166 5.10 -9.72 8.15
C TYR A 166 4.40 -8.94 7.04
N ASP A 167 3.10 -8.80 7.17
CA ASP A 167 2.27 -8.00 6.28
C ASP A 167 2.52 -6.51 6.58
N GLN A 168 3.50 -5.93 5.88
CA GLN A 168 3.94 -4.56 6.10
C GLN A 168 2.90 -3.58 5.59
N SER A 169 2.33 -2.81 6.50
CA SER A 169 1.23 -1.89 6.23
C SER A 169 1.37 -0.59 7.04
N GLY A 170 0.63 0.43 6.64
CA GLY A 170 0.65 1.73 7.31
C GLY A 170 -0.64 2.51 7.10
N ASN A 171 -0.73 3.67 7.72
CA ASN A 171 -1.88 4.55 7.58
C ASN A 171 -1.65 5.77 6.68
N LEU A 172 -0.44 5.98 6.21
CA LEU A 172 -0.08 6.93 5.14
C LEU A 172 0.61 6.16 4.02
N LYS A 173 0.27 6.46 2.76
CA LYS A 173 0.89 5.89 1.57
C LYS A 173 1.18 6.98 0.54
N LEU A 174 2.39 6.96 -0.01
CA LEU A 174 2.77 7.79 -1.15
C LEU A 174 3.43 6.90 -2.21
N GLU A 175 2.96 7.02 -3.46
CA GLU A 175 3.55 6.32 -4.61
C GLU A 175 3.63 7.24 -5.83
N ALA A 176 4.67 7.03 -6.63
CA ALA A 176 4.84 7.63 -7.95
C ALA A 176 5.32 6.55 -8.94
N ASN A 177 4.68 6.48 -10.09
CA ASN A 177 4.98 5.50 -11.12
C ASN A 177 5.09 6.22 -12.47
N VAL A 178 6.05 5.81 -13.29
CA VAL A 178 6.19 6.28 -14.67
C VAL A 178 6.41 5.06 -15.57
N GLU A 179 5.60 4.94 -16.62
CA GLU A 179 5.69 3.83 -17.56
C GLU A 179 5.63 4.33 -19.01
N TYR A 180 6.66 4.00 -19.80
CA TYR A 180 6.69 4.23 -21.22
C TYR A 180 6.34 2.95 -21.97
N ARG A 181 5.21 2.97 -22.70
CA ARG A 181 4.66 1.86 -23.49
C ARG A 181 4.93 2.09 -24.96
N PHE A 182 5.37 1.06 -25.68
CA PHE A 182 5.66 1.15 -27.11
C PHE A 182 5.28 -0.15 -27.81
N PRO A 183 4.82 -0.07 -29.11
CA PRO A 183 4.49 -1.26 -29.86
C PRO A 183 5.76 -2.01 -30.26
N LEU A 184 5.73 -3.33 -30.13
CA LEU A 184 6.73 -4.24 -30.68
C LEU A 184 6.25 -4.81 -32.01
N PHE A 185 5.19 -5.59 -31.98
CA PHE A 185 4.51 -6.08 -33.18
C PHE A 185 3.09 -6.53 -32.84
N SER A 186 2.15 -6.32 -33.79
CA SER A 186 0.73 -6.71 -33.65
C SER A 186 0.16 -6.38 -32.27
N TYR A 187 -0.18 -7.39 -31.49
CA TYR A 187 -0.78 -7.26 -30.16
C TYR A 187 0.26 -7.19 -29.03
N LEU A 188 1.56 -7.27 -29.34
CA LEU A 188 2.61 -7.26 -28.34
C LEU A 188 3.21 -5.86 -28.20
N LYS A 189 3.18 -5.34 -26.97
CA LYS A 189 3.77 -4.05 -26.57
C LYS A 189 4.88 -4.28 -25.56
N GLY A 190 5.93 -3.49 -25.64
CA GLY A 190 6.96 -3.38 -24.62
C GLY A 190 6.68 -2.22 -23.67
N ALA A 191 7.24 -2.27 -22.47
CA ALA A 191 7.24 -1.15 -21.56
C ALA A 191 8.55 -1.06 -20.78
N PHE A 192 8.97 0.17 -20.48
CA PHE A 192 9.97 0.48 -19.45
C PHE A 192 9.29 1.27 -18.35
N PHE A 193 9.67 1.03 -17.10
CA PHE A 193 9.05 1.69 -15.98
C PHE A 193 10.00 1.99 -14.83
N VAL A 194 9.61 2.97 -14.05
CA VAL A 194 10.19 3.35 -12.77
C VAL A 194 9.05 3.51 -11.79
N ASP A 195 9.16 2.85 -10.65
CA ASP A 195 8.21 2.93 -9.54
C ASP A 195 8.93 3.40 -8.30
N ALA A 196 8.27 4.22 -7.49
CA ALA A 196 8.76 4.65 -6.20
C ALA A 196 7.60 4.81 -5.22
N GLY A 197 7.82 4.48 -3.95
CA GLY A 197 6.79 4.63 -2.93
C GLY A 197 7.13 3.96 -1.62
N ASN A 198 6.30 4.22 -0.62
CA ASN A 198 6.35 3.59 0.68
C ASN A 198 5.02 3.80 1.41
N VAL A 199 4.87 3.16 2.56
CA VAL A 199 3.85 3.42 3.56
C VAL A 199 4.51 3.88 4.86
N TRP A 200 3.75 4.58 5.71
CA TRP A 200 4.24 5.08 7.01
C TRP A 200 3.14 5.03 8.05
N LEU A 201 3.56 5.12 9.31
CA LEU A 201 2.72 5.35 10.47
C LEU A 201 2.67 6.84 10.79
N THR A 202 1.48 7.39 11.08
CA THR A 202 1.27 8.82 11.39
C THR A 202 0.61 9.03 12.75
N GLY A 203 0.68 8.06 13.65
CA GLY A 203 0.17 8.15 15.01
C GLY A 203 1.19 8.72 15.99
N ASP A 204 0.72 9.02 17.19
CA ASP A 204 1.59 9.20 18.37
C ASP A 204 1.65 7.88 19.13
N TYR A 205 2.77 7.21 19.03
CA TYR A 205 3.03 5.90 19.65
C TYR A 205 4.04 6.01 20.79
N SER A 206 4.33 7.23 21.29
CA SER A 206 5.32 7.47 22.34
C SER A 206 5.06 6.66 23.60
N SER A 207 3.80 6.52 24.01
CA SER A 207 3.42 5.73 25.17
C SER A 207 3.71 4.23 25.03
N LEU A 208 3.65 3.70 23.80
CA LEU A 208 3.97 2.30 23.51
C LEU A 208 5.48 2.07 23.43
N VAL A 209 6.22 3.07 22.94
CA VAL A 209 7.70 3.01 22.88
C VAL A 209 8.35 3.11 24.27
N GLU A 210 7.75 3.88 25.18
CA GLU A 210 8.24 4.07 26.56
C GLU A 210 7.84 2.91 27.52
N ASP A 211 6.94 2.02 27.10
CA ASP A 211 6.51 0.88 27.92
C ASP A 211 7.57 -0.22 27.87
N GLU A 212 8.15 -0.55 29.04
CA GLU A 212 9.18 -1.60 29.21
C GLU A 212 8.66 -3.01 28.81
N SER A 213 7.35 -3.20 28.72
CA SER A 213 6.73 -4.46 28.29
C SER A 213 6.64 -4.59 26.75
N THR A 214 6.86 -3.50 26.00
CA THR A 214 6.78 -3.50 24.55
C THR A 214 7.99 -4.24 23.96
N SER A 215 7.75 -5.15 23.01
CA SER A 215 8.83 -5.90 22.36
C SER A 215 9.75 -4.96 21.55
N SER A 216 11.03 -5.33 21.42
CA SER A 216 12.01 -4.57 20.63
C SER A 216 11.59 -4.40 19.17
N SER A 217 10.92 -5.40 18.61
CA SER A 217 10.37 -5.35 17.24
C SER A 217 9.25 -4.31 17.11
N SER A 218 8.35 -4.20 18.11
CA SER A 218 7.31 -3.17 18.13
C SER A 218 7.89 -1.77 18.32
N VAL A 219 8.93 -1.63 19.15
CA VAL A 219 9.64 -0.34 19.32
C VAL A 219 10.26 0.11 18.00
N SER A 220 10.95 -0.78 17.28
CA SER A 220 11.54 -0.45 15.98
C SER A 220 10.46 -0.13 14.94
N LEU A 221 9.32 -0.84 14.93
CA LEU A 221 8.19 -0.52 14.08
C LEU A 221 7.70 0.92 14.27
N PHE A 222 7.59 1.39 15.51
CA PHE A 222 7.09 2.73 15.79
C PHE A 222 8.13 3.83 15.61
N THR A 223 9.43 3.52 15.71
CA THR A 223 10.50 4.48 15.48
C THR A 223 10.85 4.60 14.01
N ASP A 224 11.10 3.49 13.33
CA ASP A 224 11.57 3.44 11.96
C ASP A 224 10.43 3.52 10.95
N GLY A 225 9.20 3.20 11.38
CA GLY A 225 7.99 3.26 10.58
C GLY A 225 7.27 4.60 10.57
N LYS A 226 7.68 5.55 11.41
CA LYS A 226 6.99 6.84 11.58
C LYS A 226 7.28 7.82 10.44
N PHE A 227 6.24 8.52 9.98
CA PHE A 227 6.41 9.58 8.97
C PHE A 227 7.07 10.81 9.58
N GLU A 228 8.30 11.10 9.20
CA GLU A 228 9.11 12.21 9.70
C GLU A 228 9.64 13.09 8.55
N LYS A 229 10.47 14.10 8.88
CA LYS A 229 10.94 15.11 7.91
C LYS A 229 11.84 14.52 6.82
N ASP A 230 12.50 13.41 7.10
CA ASP A 230 13.41 12.70 6.21
C ASP A 230 12.76 11.54 5.46
N TRP A 231 11.44 11.47 5.42
CA TRP A 231 10.64 10.46 4.72
C TRP A 231 11.11 10.15 3.29
N LEU A 232 11.73 11.13 2.60
CA LEU A 232 12.33 10.90 1.26
C LEU A 232 13.49 9.89 1.30
N ASN A 233 14.14 9.75 2.45
CA ASN A 233 15.19 8.76 2.66
C ASN A 233 14.65 7.35 2.88
N GLU A 234 13.35 7.19 3.02
CA GLU A 234 12.66 5.93 3.26
C GLU A 234 11.87 5.45 2.03
N VAL A 235 11.87 6.23 0.95
CA VAL A 235 11.18 5.85 -0.28
C VAL A 235 11.90 4.68 -0.95
N ALA A 236 11.21 3.56 -1.14
CA ALA A 236 11.66 2.47 -2.00
C ALA A 236 11.56 2.86 -3.47
N ALA A 237 12.48 2.41 -4.30
CA ALA A 237 12.42 2.64 -5.74
C ALA A 237 12.84 1.40 -6.53
N GLY A 238 12.21 1.20 -7.68
CA GLY A 238 12.52 0.12 -8.59
C GLY A 238 12.39 0.52 -10.05
N VAL A 239 13.09 -0.21 -10.90
CA VAL A 239 13.05 -0.05 -12.36
C VAL A 239 12.78 -1.38 -13.01
N GLY A 240 12.24 -1.36 -14.20
CA GLY A 240 12.01 -2.61 -14.91
C GLY A 240 11.57 -2.43 -16.34
N PHE A 241 11.40 -3.57 -16.97
CA PHE A 241 10.83 -3.67 -18.30
C PHE A 241 9.80 -4.81 -18.33
N GLY A 242 8.89 -4.75 -19.29
CA GLY A 242 7.88 -5.77 -19.37
C GLY A 242 7.23 -5.89 -20.72
N LEU A 243 6.53 -6.99 -20.90
CA LEU A 243 5.75 -7.32 -22.09
C LEU A 243 4.26 -7.22 -21.78
N ARG A 244 3.50 -6.73 -22.72
CA ARG A 244 2.03 -6.62 -22.67
C ARG A 244 1.46 -7.29 -23.91
N LEU A 245 0.72 -8.36 -23.70
CA LEU A 245 -0.09 -8.97 -24.75
C LEU A 245 -1.50 -8.35 -24.66
N ASP A 246 -1.77 -7.39 -25.56
CA ASP A 246 -3.01 -6.59 -25.59
C ASP A 246 -3.97 -7.20 -26.61
N ILE A 247 -4.92 -8.01 -26.12
CA ILE A 247 -5.91 -8.72 -26.93
C ILE A 247 -7.27 -8.06 -26.70
N GLN A 248 -7.48 -6.88 -27.24
CA GLN A 248 -8.73 -6.10 -27.26
C GLN A 248 -9.63 -6.15 -26.01
N SER A 249 -9.84 -7.34 -25.43
CA SER A 249 -10.70 -7.57 -24.25
C SER A 249 -9.94 -7.62 -22.94
N PHE A 250 -8.66 -7.98 -22.96
CA PHE A 250 -7.82 -8.04 -21.78
C PHE A 250 -6.33 -7.92 -22.14
N VAL A 251 -5.56 -7.52 -21.16
CA VAL A 251 -4.09 -7.39 -21.28
C VAL A 251 -3.44 -8.41 -20.37
N ILE A 252 -2.59 -9.26 -20.91
CA ILE A 252 -1.69 -10.10 -20.11
C ILE A 252 -0.37 -9.38 -20.00
N ARG A 253 0.14 -9.28 -18.80
CA ARG A 253 1.35 -8.54 -18.48
C ARG A 253 2.38 -9.43 -17.80
N LEU A 254 3.62 -9.31 -18.25
CA LEU A 254 4.79 -9.91 -17.63
C LEU A 254 5.83 -8.81 -17.42
N ASP A 255 6.15 -8.50 -16.16
CA ASP A 255 7.11 -7.47 -15.79
C ASP A 255 8.30 -8.09 -15.07
N LEU A 256 9.52 -7.76 -15.50
CA LEU A 256 10.75 -8.03 -14.79
C LEU A 256 11.24 -6.71 -14.19
N ALA A 257 11.35 -6.66 -12.87
CA ALA A 257 11.73 -5.49 -12.12
C ALA A 257 12.91 -5.78 -11.20
N SER A 258 13.68 -4.74 -10.90
CA SER A 258 14.82 -4.81 -9.99
C SER A 258 14.80 -3.61 -9.05
N PRO A 259 15.05 -3.78 -7.75
CA PRO A 259 15.22 -2.70 -6.80
C PRO A 259 16.34 -1.76 -7.23
N LEU A 260 16.06 -0.47 -7.19
CA LEU A 260 17.04 0.60 -7.36
C LEU A 260 17.43 1.18 -6.00
N ARG A 261 16.48 1.27 -5.07
CA ARG A 261 16.68 1.76 -3.72
C ARG A 261 15.87 0.96 -2.73
N ILE A 262 16.54 0.45 -1.70
CA ILE A 262 15.99 -0.41 -0.64
C ILE A 262 16.06 0.37 0.69
N PRO A 263 14.95 0.85 1.25
CA PRO A 263 14.96 1.81 2.34
C PRO A 263 15.45 1.26 3.68
N TYR A 264 15.29 -0.02 3.94
CA TYR A 264 15.64 -0.67 5.20
C TYR A 264 17.13 -1.05 5.32
N LEU A 265 17.92 -0.91 4.24
CA LEU A 265 19.37 -1.12 4.29
C LEU A 265 20.08 0.12 4.83
N ASP A 266 21.32 -0.07 5.29
CA ASP A 266 22.19 1.02 5.72
C ASP A 266 22.39 2.06 4.63
N GLU A 267 22.62 3.32 5.01
CA GLU A 267 22.68 4.45 4.06
C GLU A 267 23.63 4.22 2.87
N ASN A 268 24.75 3.53 3.09
CA ASN A 268 25.74 3.23 2.05
C ASN A 268 25.31 2.07 1.13
N GLU A 269 24.34 1.25 1.54
CA GLU A 269 23.88 0.05 0.85
C GLU A 269 22.48 0.20 0.24
N ARG A 270 21.77 1.28 0.56
CA ARG A 270 20.41 1.54 0.07
C ARG A 270 20.29 1.61 -1.45
N TRP A 271 21.35 2.01 -2.14
CA TRP A 271 21.36 2.12 -3.59
C TRP A 271 21.96 0.87 -4.24
N ASN A 272 21.16 0.19 -5.03
CA ASN A 272 21.52 -1.01 -5.76
C ASN A 272 21.77 -0.71 -7.25
N VAL A 273 22.60 -1.52 -7.89
CA VAL A 273 22.75 -1.49 -9.35
C VAL A 273 21.71 -2.45 -9.93
N PRO A 274 20.64 -1.95 -10.57
CA PRO A 274 19.57 -2.80 -11.07
C PRO A 274 20.10 -3.87 -12.02
N PHE A 275 19.58 -5.09 -11.89
CA PHE A 275 19.88 -6.28 -12.69
C PHE A 275 21.33 -6.85 -12.58
N PHE A 276 22.24 -6.16 -11.91
CA PHE A 276 23.67 -6.53 -11.83
C PHE A 276 24.25 -6.55 -10.40
N GLY A 277 23.45 -6.24 -9.39
CA GLY A 277 23.86 -6.27 -7.98
C GLY A 277 23.98 -7.70 -7.41
N ASN A 278 24.18 -7.84 -6.11
CA ASN A 278 24.27 -9.12 -5.43
C ASN A 278 22.98 -9.95 -5.57
N ALA A 279 23.13 -11.26 -5.80
CA ALA A 279 22.08 -12.15 -6.33
C ALA A 279 20.81 -12.28 -5.50
N ASP A 280 20.84 -12.03 -4.21
CA ASP A 280 19.72 -12.35 -3.31
C ASP A 280 18.56 -11.33 -3.33
N ASN A 281 18.73 -10.16 -3.96
CA ASN A 281 17.70 -9.10 -3.98
C ASN A 281 17.40 -8.51 -5.37
N ASN A 282 17.58 -9.26 -6.45
CA ASN A 282 17.85 -8.56 -7.70
C ASN A 282 16.73 -8.47 -8.71
N MET A 283 15.78 -9.38 -8.72
CA MET A 283 14.77 -9.37 -9.76
C MET A 283 13.44 -9.97 -9.27
N THR A 284 12.39 -9.23 -9.43
CA THR A 284 11.01 -9.69 -9.20
C THR A 284 10.32 -9.87 -10.54
N LEU A 285 9.78 -11.07 -10.78
CA LEU A 285 8.97 -11.39 -11.94
C LEU A 285 7.49 -11.30 -11.58
N ASN A 286 6.79 -10.33 -12.16
CA ASN A 286 5.36 -10.13 -11.94
C ASN A 286 4.56 -10.61 -13.14
N PHE A 287 3.59 -11.49 -12.90
CA PHE A 287 2.53 -11.83 -13.83
C PHE A 287 1.23 -11.16 -13.39
N ALA A 288 0.55 -10.46 -14.29
CA ALA A 288 -0.70 -9.78 -13.96
C ALA A 288 -1.62 -9.64 -15.17
N ILE A 289 -2.92 -9.41 -14.91
CA ILE A 289 -3.93 -9.13 -15.91
C ILE A 289 -4.32 -7.65 -15.81
N GLY A 290 -4.34 -6.95 -16.93
CA GLY A 290 -4.59 -5.51 -17.01
C GLY A 290 -3.32 -4.67 -16.99
N TYR A 291 -3.49 -3.37 -17.26
CA TYR A 291 -2.43 -2.40 -17.07
C TYR A 291 -2.23 -2.12 -15.57
N PRO A 292 -1.01 -1.72 -15.13
CA PRO A 292 -0.75 -1.50 -13.69
C PRO A 292 -1.52 -0.29 -13.15
N PHE A 293 -1.81 0.63 -14.03
CA PHE A 293 -2.59 1.85 -13.76
C PHE A 293 -3.10 2.44 -15.07
#